data_850b79c779087aee2e4573cd0d4a0e63
#
_entry.id   850b79c779087aee2e4573cd0d4a0e63
#
_cell.length_a   1.000
_cell.length_b   1.000
_cell.length_c   1.000
_cell.angle_alpha   90.00
_cell.angle_beta   90.00
_cell.angle_gamma   90.00
#
_symmetry.space_group_name_H-M   'P 1'
#
loop_
_entity.id
_entity.type
_entity.pdbx_description
1 polymer ?
#
loop_
_entity_poly.entity_id
_entity_poly.type
_entity_poly.pdbx_seq_one_letter_code
_entity_poly.pdbx_strand_id
1 'polypeptide(L)'
;MSLPSSRGLVIFFTGLPGAGKSTLAQALAAHLERAGRHVTLLDGDEVRRLLSSELGFSRAHRDLNVMRIGYVATEVARHGGIAICAQIAPYAAARAEVRNRTRAACRFFLVYVSTPLEVCERRDPKHHYARARAGLLPGFTGVSDPYEAPHDADLVIDTQECAPQECVQAIIARLRNDRLLD
;
A
#
# COMPACT_ATOMS: atom_id res chain seq x y z
N MET A 1 30.18 16.78 9.54
CA MET A 1 28.94 17.04 8.82
C MET A 1 27.91 16.06 9.36
N SER A 2 27.02 16.49 10.25
CA SER A 2 25.90 15.68 10.71
C SER A 2 24.87 15.63 9.59
N LEU A 3 24.57 14.41 9.08
CA LEU A 3 23.44 14.19 8.17
C LEU A 3 22.17 14.70 8.86
N PRO A 4 21.30 15.44 8.15
CA PRO A 4 20.04 15.89 8.71
C PRO A 4 19.23 14.65 9.16
N SER A 5 18.75 14.67 10.40
CA SER A 5 18.00 13.59 11.04
C SER A 5 16.56 13.47 10.52
N SER A 6 16.34 13.58 9.23
CA SER A 6 15.04 13.25 8.65
C SER A 6 14.93 11.73 8.56
N ARG A 7 14.41 11.09 9.60
CA ARG A 7 14.06 9.68 9.53
C ARG A 7 13.14 9.49 8.33
N GLY A 8 13.52 8.62 7.40
CA GLY A 8 12.70 8.31 6.23
C GLY A 8 11.34 7.73 6.62
N LEU A 9 10.46 7.58 5.66
CA LEU A 9 9.06 7.25 5.86
C LEU A 9 8.62 6.12 4.94
N VAL A 10 7.92 5.13 5.48
CA VAL A 10 7.17 4.15 4.71
C VAL A 10 5.69 4.53 4.74
N ILE A 11 5.10 4.78 3.57
CA ILE A 11 3.66 4.96 3.37
C ILE A 11 3.12 3.67 2.76
N PHE A 12 2.33 2.94 3.52
CA PHE A 12 1.89 1.61 3.16
C PHE A 12 0.38 1.60 2.88
N PHE A 13 0.02 1.44 1.60
CA PHE A 13 -1.37 1.31 1.19
C PHE A 13 -1.81 -0.15 1.29
N THR A 14 -3.04 -0.36 1.78
CA THR A 14 -3.75 -1.64 1.76
C THR A 14 -5.20 -1.43 1.34
N GLY A 15 -5.86 -2.47 0.84
CA GLY A 15 -7.25 -2.43 0.39
C GLY A 15 -7.53 -3.48 -0.69
N LEU A 16 -8.78 -3.66 -1.05
CA LEU A 16 -9.23 -4.62 -2.05
C LEU A 16 -8.58 -4.41 -3.43
N PRO A 17 -8.48 -5.43 -4.28
CA PRO A 17 -8.20 -5.25 -5.71
C PRO A 17 -9.18 -4.22 -6.32
N GLY A 18 -8.71 -3.33 -7.19
CA GLY A 18 -9.58 -2.29 -7.79
C GLY A 18 -9.95 -1.11 -6.88
N ALA A 19 -9.52 -1.10 -5.61
CA ALA A 19 -9.85 -0.01 -4.67
C ALA A 19 -9.20 1.34 -4.99
N GLY A 20 -8.23 1.42 -5.92
CA GLY A 20 -7.57 2.68 -6.31
C GLY A 20 -6.19 2.91 -5.68
N LYS A 21 -5.62 1.92 -4.98
CA LYS A 21 -4.31 2.04 -4.31
C LYS A 21 -3.18 2.52 -5.22
N SER A 22 -2.98 1.87 -6.38
CA SER A 22 -1.92 2.24 -7.33
C SER A 22 -2.10 3.65 -7.87
N THR A 23 -3.34 4.05 -8.18
CA THR A 23 -3.66 5.41 -8.64
C THR A 23 -3.27 6.46 -7.59
N LEU A 24 -3.66 6.23 -6.32
CA LEU A 24 -3.33 7.14 -5.22
C LEU A 24 -1.83 7.16 -4.94
N ALA A 25 -1.18 6.00 -4.94
CA ALA A 25 0.25 5.87 -4.68
C ALA A 25 1.09 6.59 -5.76
N GLN A 26 0.74 6.43 -7.04
CA GLN A 26 1.39 7.11 -8.15
C GLN A 26 1.20 8.64 -8.08
N ALA A 27 -0.03 9.09 -7.80
CA ALA A 27 -0.33 10.52 -7.67
C ALA A 27 0.40 11.15 -6.47
N LEU A 28 0.49 10.43 -5.34
CA LEU A 28 1.23 10.86 -4.16
C LEU A 28 2.74 10.90 -4.44
N ALA A 29 3.30 9.88 -5.08
CA ALA A 29 4.70 9.85 -5.47
C ALA A 29 5.06 11.06 -6.34
N ALA A 30 4.31 11.30 -7.41
CA ALA A 30 4.51 12.44 -8.29
C ALA A 30 4.37 13.80 -7.58
N HIS A 31 3.51 13.90 -6.56
CA HIS A 31 3.39 15.12 -5.76
C HIS A 31 4.64 15.34 -4.89
N LEU A 32 5.12 14.33 -4.20
CA LEU A 32 6.28 14.39 -3.33
C LEU A 32 7.58 14.63 -4.12
N GLU A 33 7.73 14.01 -5.29
CA GLU A 33 8.89 14.22 -6.19
C GLU A 33 8.95 15.66 -6.69
N ARG A 34 7.80 16.25 -7.08
CA ARG A 34 7.72 17.68 -7.44
C ARG A 34 8.07 18.61 -6.28
N ALA A 35 7.88 18.17 -5.05
CA ALA A 35 8.32 18.87 -3.84
C ALA A 35 9.79 18.58 -3.48
N GLY A 36 10.56 17.96 -4.38
CA GLY A 36 11.99 17.68 -4.19
C GLY A 36 12.30 16.51 -3.25
N ARG A 37 11.33 15.62 -2.97
CA ARG A 37 11.55 14.45 -2.10
C ARG A 37 12.01 13.24 -2.93
N HIS A 38 12.91 12.44 -2.37
CA HIS A 38 13.31 11.15 -2.96
C HIS A 38 12.28 10.08 -2.61
N VAL A 39 11.57 9.59 -3.62
CA VAL A 39 10.48 8.62 -3.47
C VAL A 39 10.81 7.33 -4.22
N THR A 40 10.54 6.21 -3.59
CA THR A 40 10.54 4.89 -4.23
C THR A 40 9.13 4.34 -4.18
N LEU A 41 8.51 4.14 -5.34
CA LEU A 41 7.20 3.51 -5.47
C LEU A 41 7.36 2.00 -5.62
N LEU A 42 6.74 1.24 -4.74
CA LEU A 42 6.71 -0.22 -4.73
C LEU A 42 5.27 -0.69 -5.02
N ASP A 43 4.92 -0.71 -6.31
CA ASP A 43 3.62 -1.23 -6.76
C ASP A 43 3.59 -2.76 -6.65
N GLY A 44 2.49 -3.31 -6.15
CA GLY A 44 2.37 -4.74 -5.86
C GLY A 44 2.50 -5.64 -7.08
N ASP A 45 2.03 -5.21 -8.26
CA ASP A 45 2.15 -5.99 -9.49
C ASP A 45 3.59 -5.99 -10.00
N GLU A 46 4.26 -4.84 -10.00
CA GLU A 46 5.64 -4.71 -10.43
C GLU A 46 6.60 -5.48 -9.51
N VAL A 47 6.43 -5.32 -8.20
CA VAL A 47 7.24 -6.06 -7.21
C VAL A 47 7.02 -7.55 -7.34
N ARG A 48 5.77 -8.01 -7.55
CA ARG A 48 5.52 -9.43 -7.77
C ARG A 48 6.23 -9.96 -9.01
N ARG A 49 6.26 -9.19 -10.09
CA ARG A 49 6.96 -9.58 -11.31
C ARG A 49 8.49 -9.63 -11.14
N LEU A 50 9.07 -8.69 -10.38
CA LEU A 50 10.53 -8.52 -10.29
C LEU A 50 11.15 -9.24 -9.08
N LEU A 51 10.49 -9.21 -7.91
CA LEU A 51 11.06 -9.70 -6.66
C LEU A 51 10.36 -10.94 -6.09
N SER A 52 9.21 -11.33 -6.66
CA SER A 52 8.37 -12.40 -6.12
C SER A 52 7.69 -13.21 -7.23
N SER A 53 8.33 -13.32 -8.39
CA SER A 53 7.75 -14.00 -9.57
C SER A 53 7.52 -15.50 -9.34
N GLU A 54 8.27 -16.14 -8.44
CA GLU A 54 8.12 -17.53 -8.05
C GLU A 54 6.95 -17.78 -7.09
N LEU A 55 6.39 -16.72 -6.47
CA LEU A 55 5.33 -16.86 -5.48
C LEU A 55 3.96 -17.02 -6.14
N GLY A 56 3.20 -18.02 -5.69
CA GLY A 56 1.78 -18.18 -6.00
C GLY A 56 0.87 -17.29 -5.14
N PHE A 57 -0.39 -17.69 -5.00
CA PHE A 57 -1.42 -16.91 -4.30
C PHE A 57 -1.92 -17.57 -3.00
N SER A 58 -1.23 -18.59 -2.48
CA SER A 58 -1.51 -19.12 -1.15
C SER A 58 -1.32 -18.04 -0.07
N ARG A 59 -1.95 -18.22 1.10
CA ARG A 59 -1.77 -17.32 2.24
C ARG A 59 -0.29 -17.08 2.57
N ALA A 60 0.48 -18.15 2.69
CA ALA A 60 1.92 -18.08 2.99
C ALA A 60 2.70 -17.27 1.93
N HIS A 61 2.39 -17.45 0.64
CA HIS A 61 3.04 -16.70 -0.44
C HIS A 61 2.62 -15.22 -0.44
N ARG A 62 1.38 -14.91 -0.09
CA ARG A 62 0.92 -13.51 0.07
C ARG A 62 1.63 -12.83 1.23
N ASP A 63 1.72 -13.51 2.38
CA ASP A 63 2.42 -13.00 3.56
C ASP A 63 3.90 -12.78 3.25
N LEU A 64 4.56 -13.74 2.61
CA LEU A 64 5.96 -13.59 2.21
C LEU A 64 6.17 -12.41 1.25
N ASN A 65 5.28 -12.22 0.27
CA ASN A 65 5.35 -11.07 -0.64
C ASN A 65 5.21 -9.74 0.12
N VAL A 66 4.27 -9.66 1.07
CA VAL A 66 4.08 -8.47 1.93
C VAL A 66 5.33 -8.19 2.76
N MET A 67 5.96 -9.23 3.32
CA MET A 67 7.20 -9.12 4.09
C MET A 67 8.39 -8.64 3.24
N ARG A 68 8.55 -9.16 2.02
CA ARG A 68 9.62 -8.73 1.09
C ARG A 68 9.49 -7.26 0.74
N ILE A 69 8.28 -6.81 0.39
CA ILE A 69 8.02 -5.40 0.08
C ILE A 69 8.28 -4.53 1.31
N GLY A 70 7.79 -4.95 2.48
CA GLY A 70 8.03 -4.26 3.74
C GLY A 70 9.52 -4.12 4.07
N TYR A 71 10.32 -5.15 3.82
CA TYR A 71 11.77 -5.12 4.00
C TYR A 71 12.42 -4.08 3.09
N VAL A 72 12.17 -4.15 1.77
CA VAL A 72 12.72 -3.18 0.80
C VAL A 72 12.32 -1.74 1.16
N ALA A 73 11.05 -1.52 1.50
CA ALA A 73 10.54 -0.21 1.91
C ALA A 73 11.26 0.32 3.16
N THR A 74 11.50 -0.56 4.14
CA THR A 74 12.22 -0.21 5.37
C THR A 74 13.66 0.19 5.07
N GLU A 75 14.35 -0.53 4.19
CA GLU A 75 15.73 -0.17 3.81
C GLU A 75 15.80 1.18 3.08
N VAL A 76 14.87 1.47 2.17
CA VAL A 76 14.77 2.80 1.55
C VAL A 76 14.58 3.90 2.60
N ALA A 77 13.67 3.68 3.56
CA ALA A 77 13.37 4.67 4.59
C ALA A 77 14.53 4.83 5.61
N ARG A 78 15.26 3.77 5.93
CA ARG A 78 16.45 3.85 6.81
C ARG A 78 17.52 4.79 6.27
N HIS A 79 17.60 4.94 4.95
CA HIS A 79 18.53 5.84 4.28
C HIS A 79 17.93 7.21 3.96
N GLY A 80 16.82 7.58 4.64
CA GLY A 80 16.21 8.91 4.55
C GLY A 80 15.22 9.09 3.39
N GLY A 81 15.01 8.07 2.56
CA GLY A 81 14.04 8.10 1.47
C GLY A 81 12.58 7.94 1.94
N ILE A 82 11.64 8.16 1.02
CA ILE A 82 10.23 7.84 1.21
C ILE A 82 9.90 6.63 0.35
N ALA A 83 9.44 5.54 0.97
CA ALA A 83 8.93 4.38 0.25
C ALA A 83 7.40 4.38 0.28
N ILE A 84 6.77 4.28 -0.88
CA ILE A 84 5.32 4.15 -1.04
C ILE A 84 5.02 2.74 -1.52
N CYS A 85 4.34 1.94 -0.70
CA CYS A 85 3.95 0.57 -1.03
C CYS A 85 2.47 0.54 -1.41
N ALA A 86 2.13 0.04 -2.60
CA ALA A 86 0.74 -0.10 -3.06
C ALA A 86 0.40 -1.57 -3.28
N GLN A 87 -0.14 -2.24 -2.27
CA GLN A 87 -0.47 -3.65 -2.34
C GLN A 87 -1.78 -4.00 -1.62
N ILE A 88 -2.31 -5.18 -1.90
CA ILE A 88 -3.54 -5.65 -1.23
C ILE A 88 -3.27 -5.88 0.25
N ALA A 89 -2.21 -6.62 0.60
CA ALA A 89 -1.82 -7.00 1.97
C ALA A 89 -3.03 -7.44 2.82
N PRO A 90 -3.69 -8.56 2.44
CA PRO A 90 -5.04 -8.86 2.92
C PRO A 90 -5.10 -9.24 4.40
N TYR A 91 -4.02 -9.76 4.97
CA TYR A 91 -4.03 -10.32 6.32
C TYR A 91 -3.42 -9.38 7.35
N ALA A 92 -4.12 -9.21 8.48
CA ALA A 92 -3.73 -8.29 9.55
C ALA A 92 -2.36 -8.63 10.15
N ALA A 93 -2.06 -9.91 10.35
CA ALA A 93 -0.80 -10.37 10.94
C ALA A 93 0.43 -9.93 10.12
N ALA A 94 0.39 -10.09 8.78
CA ALA A 94 1.49 -9.67 7.91
C ALA A 94 1.68 -8.15 7.93
N ARG A 95 0.58 -7.38 7.92
CA ARG A 95 0.65 -5.91 8.03
C ARG A 95 1.24 -5.46 9.37
N ALA A 96 0.80 -6.08 10.46
CA ALA A 96 1.32 -5.79 11.80
C ALA A 96 2.82 -6.09 11.91
N GLU A 97 3.28 -7.21 11.38
CA GLU A 97 4.70 -7.57 11.37
C GLU A 97 5.54 -6.56 10.58
N VAL A 98 5.11 -6.16 9.37
CA VAL A 98 5.78 -5.11 8.60
C VAL A 98 5.81 -3.79 9.37
N ARG A 99 4.67 -3.37 9.96
CA ARG A 99 4.60 -2.16 10.77
C ARG A 99 5.60 -2.18 11.92
N ASN A 100 5.65 -3.28 12.68
CA ASN A 100 6.53 -3.41 13.84
C ASN A 100 8.00 -3.33 13.45
N ARG A 101 8.41 -4.07 12.41
CA ARG A 101 9.79 -4.03 11.89
C ARG A 101 10.17 -2.66 11.39
N THR A 102 9.29 -2.01 10.64
CA THR A 102 9.55 -0.69 10.09
C THR A 102 9.66 0.35 11.20
N ARG A 103 8.75 0.35 12.17
CA ARG A 103 8.77 1.31 13.30
C ARG A 103 10.00 1.18 14.20
N ALA A 104 10.63 0.03 14.23
CA ALA A 104 11.91 -0.14 14.93
C ALA A 104 13.07 0.64 14.29
N ALA A 105 12.97 0.99 13.01
CA ALA A 105 14.05 1.62 12.23
C ALA A 105 13.71 3.02 11.69
N CYS A 106 12.47 3.26 11.30
CA CYS A 106 12.03 4.49 10.65
C CYS A 106 10.53 4.78 10.93
N ARG A 107 9.95 5.76 10.24
CA ARG A 107 8.52 6.12 10.37
C ARG A 107 7.66 5.26 9.46
N PHE A 108 6.46 4.90 9.93
CA PHE A 108 5.49 4.09 9.18
C PHE A 108 4.10 4.70 9.25
N PHE A 109 3.42 4.76 8.11
CA PHE A 109 2.07 5.30 7.97
C PHE A 109 1.21 4.36 7.13
N LEU A 110 0.12 3.84 7.69
CA LEU A 110 -0.80 2.92 7.02
C LEU A 110 -2.00 3.67 6.47
N VAL A 111 -2.18 3.60 5.14
CA VAL A 111 -3.37 4.08 4.45
C VAL A 111 -4.26 2.90 4.08
N TYR A 112 -5.45 2.86 4.64
CA TYR A 112 -6.48 1.91 4.24
C TYR A 112 -7.39 2.51 3.18
N VAL A 113 -7.35 1.95 1.97
CA VAL A 113 -8.28 2.32 0.89
C VAL A 113 -9.51 1.45 1.03
N SER A 114 -10.55 2.01 1.67
CA SER A 114 -11.75 1.30 2.15
C SER A 114 -12.88 1.23 1.12
N THR A 115 -12.58 1.49 -0.15
CA THR A 115 -13.56 1.43 -1.24
C THR A 115 -14.37 0.13 -1.17
N PRO A 116 -15.71 0.20 -1.16
CA PRO A 116 -16.58 -0.96 -1.04
C PRO A 116 -16.35 -2.01 -2.12
N LEU A 117 -16.58 -3.29 -1.78
CA LEU A 117 -16.37 -4.41 -2.68
C LEU A 117 -17.14 -4.27 -3.99
N GLU A 118 -18.40 -3.85 -3.90
CA GLU A 118 -19.29 -3.68 -5.07
C GLU A 118 -18.75 -2.61 -6.04
N VAL A 119 -18.08 -1.57 -5.51
CA VAL A 119 -17.44 -0.54 -6.33
C VAL A 119 -16.18 -1.10 -6.98
N CYS A 120 -15.39 -1.86 -6.23
CA CYS A 120 -14.20 -2.53 -6.76
C CYS A 120 -14.56 -3.53 -7.88
N GLU A 121 -15.63 -4.31 -7.69
CA GLU A 121 -16.15 -5.24 -8.70
C GLU A 121 -16.65 -4.52 -9.96
N ARG A 122 -17.38 -3.41 -9.81
CA ARG A 122 -17.82 -2.61 -10.97
C ARG A 122 -16.66 -2.01 -11.77
N ARG A 123 -15.59 -1.62 -11.08
CA ARG A 123 -14.38 -1.09 -11.74
C ARG A 123 -13.62 -2.16 -12.49
N ASP A 124 -13.38 -3.27 -11.88
CA ASP A 124 -12.66 -4.48 -12.33
C ASP A 124 -11.68 -4.27 -13.52
N PRO A 125 -10.69 -3.38 -13.42
CA PRO A 125 -9.86 -2.94 -14.54
C PRO A 125 -9.05 -4.06 -15.20
N LYS A 126 -8.91 -5.19 -14.53
CA LYS A 126 -8.16 -6.37 -14.99
C LYS A 126 -9.03 -7.59 -15.21
N HIS A 127 -10.35 -7.45 -15.11
CA HIS A 127 -11.33 -8.54 -15.20
C HIS A 127 -11.07 -9.70 -14.22
N HIS A 128 -10.45 -9.41 -13.09
CA HIS A 128 -10.13 -10.42 -12.08
C HIS A 128 -11.36 -10.82 -11.27
N TYR A 129 -12.23 -9.87 -10.94
CA TYR A 129 -13.49 -10.15 -10.24
C TYR A 129 -14.43 -11.01 -11.09
N ALA A 130 -14.60 -10.65 -12.35
CA ALA A 130 -15.42 -11.43 -13.29
C ALA A 130 -14.92 -12.88 -13.40
N ARG A 131 -13.61 -13.08 -13.52
CA ARG A 131 -12.99 -14.42 -13.56
C ARG A 131 -13.13 -15.16 -12.22
N ALA A 132 -12.98 -14.48 -11.09
CA ALA A 132 -13.13 -15.08 -9.77
C ALA A 132 -14.56 -15.54 -9.52
N ARG A 133 -15.56 -14.72 -9.88
CA ARG A 133 -16.99 -15.09 -9.80
C ARG A 133 -17.36 -16.25 -10.73
N ALA A 134 -16.71 -16.36 -11.88
CA ALA A 134 -16.87 -17.49 -12.80
C ALA A 134 -16.08 -18.75 -12.34
N GLY A 135 -15.43 -18.74 -11.17
CA GLY A 135 -14.62 -19.86 -10.68
C GLY A 135 -13.27 -20.07 -11.37
N LEU A 136 -12.90 -19.16 -12.30
CA LEU A 136 -11.66 -19.25 -13.09
C LEU A 136 -10.42 -18.67 -12.36
N LEU A 137 -10.61 -18.08 -11.19
CA LEU A 137 -9.54 -17.49 -10.39
C LEU A 137 -9.76 -17.82 -8.91
N PRO A 138 -9.38 -19.02 -8.46
CA PRO A 138 -9.56 -19.45 -7.06
C PRO A 138 -8.66 -18.63 -6.11
N GLY A 139 -9.10 -18.50 -4.87
CA GLY A 139 -8.35 -17.77 -3.83
C GLY A 139 -8.22 -16.27 -4.10
N PHE A 140 -9.17 -15.65 -4.81
CA PHE A 140 -9.12 -14.22 -5.09
C PHE A 140 -9.65 -13.41 -3.91
N THR A 141 -8.83 -12.46 -3.43
CA THR A 141 -9.15 -11.63 -2.27
C THR A 141 -10.44 -10.82 -2.49
N GLY A 142 -11.36 -10.92 -1.56
CA GLY A 142 -12.68 -10.28 -1.62
C GLY A 142 -13.77 -11.13 -2.28
N VAL A 143 -13.45 -12.30 -2.86
CA VAL A 143 -14.43 -13.23 -3.45
C VAL A 143 -14.34 -14.60 -2.77
N SER A 144 -13.24 -15.30 -2.91
CA SER A 144 -13.01 -16.64 -2.35
C SER A 144 -11.89 -16.71 -1.32
N ASP A 145 -11.23 -15.58 -1.08
CA ASP A 145 -10.22 -15.39 -0.03
C ASP A 145 -10.53 -14.11 0.76
N PRO A 146 -10.42 -14.11 2.10
CA PRO A 146 -10.82 -12.97 2.91
C PRO A 146 -9.87 -11.77 2.75
N TYR A 147 -10.39 -10.58 2.98
CA TYR A 147 -9.66 -9.36 3.25
C TYR A 147 -9.96 -8.92 4.70
N GLU A 148 -8.93 -8.92 5.53
CA GLU A 148 -9.02 -8.48 6.92
C GLU A 148 -8.81 -6.96 6.98
N ALA A 149 -9.91 -6.19 7.05
CA ALA A 149 -9.84 -4.73 7.12
C ALA A 149 -9.04 -4.26 8.34
N PRO A 150 -8.09 -3.31 8.20
CA PRO A 150 -7.33 -2.81 9.34
C PRO A 150 -8.21 -1.92 10.23
N HIS A 151 -8.18 -2.17 11.54
CA HIS A 151 -8.79 -1.30 12.55
C HIS A 151 -7.81 -0.23 13.08
N ASP A 152 -6.54 -0.35 12.71
CA ASP A 152 -5.42 0.44 13.21
C ASP A 152 -4.76 1.29 12.11
N ALA A 153 -5.48 1.55 11.00
CA ALA A 153 -4.99 2.42 9.94
C ALA A 153 -4.79 3.86 10.44
N ASP A 154 -3.68 4.47 10.02
CA ASP A 154 -3.38 5.87 10.36
C ASP A 154 -4.30 6.83 9.56
N LEU A 155 -4.77 6.40 8.38
CA LEU A 155 -5.75 7.09 7.56
C LEU A 155 -6.63 6.09 6.81
N VAL A 156 -7.93 6.37 6.74
CA VAL A 156 -8.92 5.61 5.94
C VAL A 156 -9.43 6.51 4.83
N ILE A 157 -9.45 6.00 3.59
CA ILE A 157 -9.92 6.74 2.41
C ILE A 157 -10.87 5.86 1.59
N ASP A 158 -12.05 6.38 1.29
CA ASP A 158 -12.95 5.80 0.30
C ASP A 158 -12.81 6.56 -1.03
N THR A 159 -12.34 5.86 -2.07
CA THR A 159 -12.17 6.47 -3.40
C THR A 159 -13.45 6.53 -4.21
N GLN A 160 -14.59 6.10 -3.66
CA GLN A 160 -15.89 6.33 -4.26
C GLN A 160 -16.31 7.80 -4.09
N GLU A 161 -15.99 8.38 -2.93
CA GLU A 161 -16.46 9.70 -2.50
C GLU A 161 -15.45 10.83 -2.77
N CYS A 162 -14.25 10.49 -3.25
CA CYS A 162 -13.13 11.43 -3.31
C CYS A 162 -12.37 11.28 -4.63
N ALA A 163 -12.16 12.39 -5.34
CA ALA A 163 -11.31 12.41 -6.51
C ALA A 163 -9.84 12.09 -6.12
N PRO A 164 -9.03 11.46 -6.99
CA PRO A 164 -7.66 11.08 -6.66
C PRO A 164 -6.81 12.23 -6.10
N GLN A 165 -6.95 13.43 -6.63
CA GLN A 165 -6.22 14.62 -6.19
C GLN A 165 -6.62 15.06 -4.77
N GLU A 166 -7.91 15.01 -4.46
CA GLU A 166 -8.45 15.34 -3.13
C GLU A 166 -7.99 14.32 -2.09
N CYS A 167 -8.05 13.02 -2.44
CA CYS A 167 -7.55 11.95 -1.59
C CYS A 167 -6.04 12.13 -1.30
N VAL A 168 -5.22 12.52 -2.29
CA VAL A 168 -3.80 12.80 -2.11
C VAL A 168 -3.59 13.99 -1.18
N GLN A 169 -4.37 15.07 -1.32
CA GLN A 169 -4.29 16.21 -0.41
C GLN A 169 -4.64 15.82 1.04
N ALA A 170 -5.64 14.96 1.23
CA ALA A 170 -5.99 14.44 2.55
C ALA A 170 -4.83 13.63 3.17
N ILE A 171 -4.16 12.79 2.38
CA ILE A 171 -2.97 12.04 2.83
C ILE A 171 -1.86 13.02 3.26
N ILE A 172 -1.55 14.02 2.44
CA ILE A 172 -0.49 15.00 2.72
C ILE A 172 -0.81 15.81 3.97
N ALA A 173 -2.05 16.31 4.09
CA ALA A 173 -2.49 17.04 5.25
C ALA A 173 -2.34 16.21 6.53
N ARG A 174 -2.73 14.93 6.50
CA ARG A 174 -2.59 14.04 7.64
C ARG A 174 -1.12 13.76 7.97
N LEU A 175 -0.25 13.52 6.97
CA LEU A 175 1.18 13.31 7.16
C LEU A 175 1.86 14.55 7.80
N ARG A 176 1.45 15.75 7.41
CA ARG A 176 1.93 17.01 8.02
C ARG A 176 1.43 17.17 9.46
N ASN A 177 0.15 16.93 9.71
CA ASN A 177 -0.41 17.00 11.07
C ASN A 177 0.28 16.03 12.03
N ASP A 178 0.64 14.84 11.55
CA ASP A 178 1.37 13.83 12.31
C ASP A 178 2.91 14.09 12.32
N ARG A 179 3.39 15.21 11.75
CA ARG A 179 4.81 15.59 11.62
C ARG A 179 5.67 14.54 10.94
N LEU A 180 5.09 13.83 10.00
CA LEU A 180 5.77 12.83 9.16
C LEU A 180 6.34 13.43 7.87
N LEU A 181 5.78 14.56 7.43
CA LEU A 181 6.29 15.45 6.38
C LEU A 181 6.40 16.88 6.93
N ASP A 182 7.35 17.63 6.35
CA ASP A 182 7.51 19.07 6.60
C ASP A 182 6.50 19.87 5.75
#